data_8faf811b310facf3644f8b1c9e45929d
#
_entry.id   8faf811b310facf3644f8b1c9e45929d
#
_cell.length_a   1.000
_cell.length_b   1.000
_cell.length_c   1.000
_cell.angle_alpha   90.00
_cell.angle_beta   90.00
_cell.angle_gamma   90.00
#
_symmetry.space_group_name_H-M   'P 1'
#
loop_
_entity.id
_entity.type
_entity.pdbx_description
1 polymer ?
#
loop_
_entity_poly.entity_id
_entity_poly.type
_entity_poly.pdbx_seq_one_letter_code
_entity_poly.pdbx_strand_id
1 'polypeptide(L)'
;GSSDKGAATTAAAAGGSDTKTEAAGSTASADAINFTMSLVDNTSSNYYKGAEKIAECVEKATDGKITLTIQAGGTLGGESDTLDMAVQGDLDIASCANSVLANYIPEMSILDQAFLWDSADQANYAVTHELGDLIQTKANEHGIHVIGYMESGFRDVFSTKPIESMADFKGVKIRVMQ
;
A
#
# COMPACT_ATOMS: atom_id res chain seq x y z
N GLY A 1 2.87 27.43 58.03
CA GLY A 1 4.16 26.91 58.41
C GLY A 1 4.79 26.30 57.18
N SER A 2 5.66 26.90 56.54
CA SER A 2 7.07 27.16 56.76
C SER A 2 7.96 25.99 56.37
N SER A 3 8.81 26.29 55.43
CA SER A 3 10.25 25.98 55.31
C SER A 3 10.59 24.66 54.67
N ASP A 4 11.39 24.58 53.70
CA ASP A 4 12.60 25.23 53.18
C ASP A 4 13.64 24.12 52.88
N LYS A 5 14.31 24.28 51.76
CA LYS A 5 15.69 23.86 51.43
C LYS A 5 16.06 22.40 51.31
N GLY A 6 16.64 22.07 50.20
CA GLY A 6 18.02 21.77 50.08
C GLY A 6 18.44 21.11 48.77
N ALA A 7 19.31 21.80 48.07
CA ALA A 7 20.05 21.35 46.91
C ALA A 7 21.11 20.33 47.28
N ALA A 8 21.52 19.46 46.31
CA ALA A 8 22.87 19.08 46.00
C ALA A 8 22.88 18.04 44.86
N THR A 9 23.27 18.41 43.71
CA THR A 9 24.49 18.07 42.93
C THR A 9 25.15 16.73 43.30
N THR A 10 25.18 15.82 42.37
CA THR A 10 26.41 15.13 41.99
C THR A 10 26.32 14.53 40.60
N ALA A 11 27.28 14.85 39.76
CA ALA A 11 27.54 14.29 38.44
C ALA A 11 28.44 13.04 38.59
N ALA A 12 28.27 12.08 37.64
CA ALA A 12 29.33 11.24 37.08
C ALA A 12 28.68 10.31 36.06
N ALA A 13 28.97 10.48 34.85
CA ALA A 13 30.05 10.01 34.00
C ALA A 13 29.71 8.69 33.28
N ALA A 14 29.59 8.84 31.97
CA ALA A 14 30.24 8.09 30.90
C ALA A 14 29.94 6.57 30.77
N GLY A 15 29.36 6.25 29.64
CA GLY A 15 29.35 4.93 29.03
C GLY A 15 28.82 5.05 27.61
N GLY A 16 29.65 5.57 26.71
CA GLY A 16 29.37 5.59 25.29
C GLY A 16 29.36 4.16 24.76
N SER A 17 28.32 3.80 24.05
CA SER A 17 28.31 2.66 23.14
C SER A 17 27.97 3.22 21.79
N ASP A 18 29.01 3.50 21.01
CA ASP A 18 28.95 3.84 19.59
C ASP A 18 28.42 2.60 18.83
N THR A 19 27.11 2.59 18.59
CA THR A 19 26.58 1.70 17.55
C THR A 19 26.64 2.47 16.25
N LYS A 20 27.74 2.29 15.56
CA LYS A 20 27.97 2.75 14.20
C LYS A 20 26.97 2.03 13.29
N THR A 21 25.86 2.67 13.03
CA THR A 21 24.97 2.29 11.93
C THR A 21 25.72 2.67 10.66
N GLU A 22 26.26 1.68 9.98
CA GLU A 22 26.76 1.86 8.62
C GLU A 22 25.57 2.19 7.72
N ALA A 23 25.36 3.46 7.47
CA ALA A 23 24.58 3.91 6.35
C ALA A 23 25.31 3.42 5.09
N ALA A 24 24.74 2.43 4.40
CA ALA A 24 25.14 2.10 3.05
C ALA A 24 25.04 3.38 2.22
N GLY A 25 26.18 3.92 1.87
CA GLY A 25 26.28 5.13 1.07
C GLY A 25 25.76 4.86 -0.33
N SER A 26 24.50 5.18 -0.57
CA SER A 26 23.98 5.43 -1.90
C SER A 26 24.65 6.69 -2.40
N THR A 27 25.47 6.59 -3.43
CA THR A 27 25.97 7.74 -4.18
C THR A 27 24.78 8.28 -5.00
N ALA A 28 23.92 9.07 -4.35
CA ALA A 28 22.85 9.77 -5.04
C ALA A 28 23.49 10.71 -6.06
N SER A 29 23.22 10.47 -7.34
CA SER A 29 23.51 11.42 -8.40
C SER A 29 22.73 12.71 -8.13
N ALA A 30 23.26 13.87 -8.50
CA ALA A 30 22.67 15.19 -8.24
C ALA A 30 21.26 15.40 -8.87
N ASP A 31 20.77 14.43 -9.66
CA ASP A 31 19.47 14.42 -10.33
C ASP A 31 18.59 13.21 -9.90
N ALA A 32 18.88 12.56 -8.78
CA ALA A 32 18.11 11.42 -8.32
C ALA A 32 16.76 11.86 -7.75
N ILE A 33 15.69 11.24 -8.23
CA ILE A 33 14.31 11.45 -7.76
C ILE A 33 13.95 10.28 -6.81
N ASN A 34 13.44 10.62 -5.63
CA ASN A 34 12.90 9.63 -4.71
C ASN A 34 11.39 9.78 -4.65
N PHE A 35 10.66 8.71 -4.99
CA PHE A 35 9.22 8.62 -4.80
C PHE A 35 8.87 7.89 -3.50
N THR A 36 7.84 8.36 -2.83
CA THR A 36 7.28 7.72 -1.64
C THR A 36 6.05 6.92 -2.02
N MET A 37 6.06 5.63 -1.65
CA MET A 37 4.94 4.70 -1.84
C MET A 37 4.33 4.32 -0.49
N SER A 38 3.02 4.48 -0.35
CA SER A 38 2.28 3.97 0.81
C SER A 38 1.86 2.53 0.62
N LEU A 39 1.87 1.79 1.72
CA LEU A 39 1.36 0.43 1.80
C LEU A 39 0.77 0.20 3.19
N VAL A 40 -0.50 -0.19 3.28
CA VAL A 40 -1.17 -0.46 4.57
C VAL A 40 -0.70 -1.77 5.18
N ASP A 41 -0.31 -2.72 4.35
CA ASP A 41 0.22 -4.01 4.77
C ASP A 41 1.57 -3.88 5.49
N ASN A 42 1.82 -4.83 6.39
CA ASN A 42 3.10 -4.90 7.09
C ASN A 42 4.22 -5.46 6.21
N THR A 43 5.45 -5.32 6.67
CA THR A 43 6.66 -5.73 5.95
C THR A 43 6.80 -7.23 5.73
N SER A 44 5.99 -8.07 6.36
CA SER A 44 5.98 -9.52 6.14
C SER A 44 5.00 -9.95 5.03
N SER A 45 4.17 -9.05 4.52
CA SER A 45 3.17 -9.32 3.51
C SER A 45 3.79 -9.59 2.14
N ASN A 46 3.05 -10.29 1.28
CA ASN A 46 3.47 -10.49 -0.11
C ASN A 46 3.39 -9.18 -0.91
N TYR A 47 2.51 -8.26 -0.53
CA TYR A 47 2.41 -6.94 -1.12
C TYR A 47 3.66 -6.11 -0.86
N TYR A 48 4.20 -6.16 0.36
CA TYR A 48 5.45 -5.48 0.68
C TYR A 48 6.62 -6.03 -0.16
N LYS A 49 6.73 -7.36 -0.27
CA LYS A 49 7.75 -7.99 -1.11
C LYS A 49 7.59 -7.62 -2.60
N GLY A 50 6.34 -7.49 -3.05
CA GLY A 50 6.03 -6.99 -4.39
C GLY A 50 6.50 -5.55 -4.58
N ALA A 51 6.22 -4.68 -3.62
CA ALA A 51 6.66 -3.29 -3.63
C ALA A 51 8.19 -3.14 -3.61
N GLU A 52 8.89 -3.96 -2.78
CA GLU A 52 10.36 -4.03 -2.80
C GLU A 52 10.88 -4.41 -4.19
N LYS A 53 10.21 -5.39 -4.83
CA LYS A 53 10.62 -5.80 -6.17
C LYS A 53 10.40 -4.72 -7.22
N ILE A 54 9.30 -3.97 -7.12
CA ILE A 54 9.07 -2.80 -7.97
C ILE A 54 10.19 -1.77 -7.75
N ALA A 55 10.52 -1.46 -6.49
CA ALA A 55 11.58 -0.51 -6.15
C ALA A 55 12.93 -0.92 -6.76
N GLU A 56 13.34 -2.19 -6.58
CA GLU A 56 14.57 -2.73 -7.19
C GLU A 56 14.56 -2.62 -8.73
N CYS A 57 13.44 -2.95 -9.36
CA CYS A 57 13.34 -2.91 -10.82
C CYS A 57 13.42 -1.47 -11.34
N VAL A 58 12.77 -0.51 -10.69
CA VAL A 58 12.79 0.90 -11.06
C VAL A 58 14.19 1.48 -10.88
N GLU A 59 14.83 1.23 -9.74
CA GLU A 59 16.19 1.68 -9.47
C GLU A 59 17.16 1.14 -10.52
N LYS A 60 17.09 -0.16 -10.80
CA LYS A 60 17.93 -0.81 -11.81
C LYS A 60 17.65 -0.29 -13.23
N ALA A 61 16.40 -0.10 -13.61
CA ALA A 61 16.02 0.36 -14.95
C ALA A 61 16.42 1.82 -15.21
N THR A 62 16.61 2.59 -14.15
CA THR A 62 16.94 4.01 -14.23
C THR A 62 18.41 4.31 -13.83
N ASP A 63 19.23 3.27 -13.68
CA ASP A 63 20.62 3.40 -13.21
C ASP A 63 20.71 4.23 -11.91
N GLY A 64 19.79 4.01 -10.97
CA GLY A 64 19.71 4.68 -9.67
C GLY A 64 19.18 6.11 -9.71
N LYS A 65 18.68 6.59 -10.85
CA LYS A 65 18.10 7.93 -10.97
C LYS A 65 16.74 8.06 -10.30
N ILE A 66 15.99 6.96 -10.22
CA ILE A 66 14.72 6.91 -9.54
C ILE A 66 14.78 5.84 -8.46
N THR A 67 14.42 6.22 -7.25
CA THR A 67 14.32 5.32 -6.09
C THR A 67 12.94 5.40 -5.47
N LEU A 68 12.50 4.34 -4.79
CA LEU A 68 11.23 4.30 -4.10
C LEU A 68 11.45 4.06 -2.61
N THR A 69 10.84 4.90 -1.77
CA THR A 69 10.75 4.69 -0.33
C THR A 69 9.39 4.11 0.01
N ILE A 70 9.33 2.91 0.59
CA ILE A 70 8.07 2.22 0.92
C ILE A 70 7.71 2.51 2.38
N GLN A 71 6.58 3.19 2.59
CA GLN A 71 5.98 3.45 3.90
C GLN A 71 4.93 2.38 4.18
N ALA A 72 5.36 1.31 4.84
CA ALA A 72 4.52 0.14 5.13
C ALA A 72 3.83 0.23 6.50
N GLY A 73 2.85 -0.67 6.72
CA GLY A 73 2.15 -0.81 8.01
C GLY A 73 1.15 0.30 8.30
N GLY A 74 0.66 0.99 7.28
CA GLY A 74 -0.33 2.06 7.44
C GLY A 74 0.19 3.29 8.18
N THR A 75 1.50 3.55 8.14
CA THR A 75 2.14 4.66 8.86
C THR A 75 1.68 6.04 8.36
N LEU A 76 1.20 6.11 7.11
CA LEU A 76 0.66 7.34 6.51
C LEU A 76 -0.88 7.41 6.57
N GLY A 77 -1.55 6.41 7.16
CA GLY A 77 -3.01 6.31 7.22
C GLY A 77 -3.54 5.05 6.54
N GLY A 78 -4.87 4.97 6.42
CA GLY A 78 -5.56 3.92 5.70
C GLY A 78 -5.45 4.07 4.18
N GLU A 79 -5.95 3.08 3.44
CA GLU A 79 -5.90 3.10 1.96
C GLU A 79 -6.66 4.31 1.37
N SER A 80 -7.81 4.67 1.95
CA SER A 80 -8.56 5.85 1.50
C SER A 80 -7.78 7.14 1.76
N ASP A 81 -7.18 7.27 2.96
CA ASP A 81 -6.42 8.48 3.31
C ASP A 81 -5.22 8.66 2.38
N THR A 82 -4.48 7.58 2.11
CA THR A 82 -3.29 7.64 1.26
C THR A 82 -3.63 7.80 -0.22
N LEU A 83 -4.79 7.30 -0.68
CA LEU A 83 -5.28 7.56 -2.03
C LEU A 83 -5.68 9.03 -2.19
N ASP A 84 -6.35 9.61 -1.18
CA ASP A 84 -6.66 11.04 -1.15
C ASP A 84 -5.40 11.90 -1.23
N MET A 85 -4.36 11.55 -0.46
CA MET A 85 -3.06 12.22 -0.52
C MET A 85 -2.43 12.14 -1.93
N ALA A 86 -2.49 10.97 -2.57
CA ALA A 86 -1.96 10.80 -3.92
C ALA A 86 -2.72 11.64 -4.95
N VAL A 87 -4.06 11.69 -4.86
CA VAL A 87 -4.89 12.52 -5.74
C VAL A 87 -4.60 14.02 -5.55
N GLN A 88 -4.28 14.44 -4.32
CA GLN A 88 -3.94 15.83 -4.00
C GLN A 88 -2.48 16.18 -4.34
N GLY A 89 -1.64 15.19 -4.63
CA GLY A 89 -0.22 15.37 -4.94
C GLY A 89 0.69 15.43 -3.70
N ASP A 90 0.16 15.09 -2.52
CA ASP A 90 0.92 15.02 -1.26
C ASP A 90 1.66 13.69 -1.08
N LEU A 91 1.34 12.70 -1.91
CA LEU A 91 1.98 11.39 -1.96
C LEU A 91 2.18 10.98 -3.43
N ASP A 92 3.33 10.40 -3.73
CA ASP A 92 3.68 10.05 -5.11
C ASP A 92 2.95 8.78 -5.58
N ILE A 93 2.90 7.73 -4.72
CA ILE A 93 2.31 6.43 -5.07
C ILE A 93 1.48 5.92 -3.90
N ALA A 94 0.21 5.63 -4.14
CA ALA A 94 -0.66 4.92 -3.21
C ALA A 94 -0.89 3.49 -3.66
N SER A 95 -0.80 2.53 -2.74
CA SER A 95 -1.29 1.16 -2.93
C SER A 95 -2.61 1.02 -2.19
N CYS A 96 -3.66 0.63 -2.91
CA CYS A 96 -4.98 0.45 -2.31
C CYS A 96 -5.73 -0.71 -2.96
N ALA A 97 -6.71 -1.24 -2.24
CA ALA A 97 -7.64 -2.22 -2.79
C ALA A 97 -8.47 -1.59 -3.91
N ASN A 98 -8.85 -2.41 -4.89
CA ASN A 98 -9.68 -1.97 -6.00
C ASN A 98 -11.00 -1.31 -5.56
N SER A 99 -11.63 -1.84 -4.49
CA SER A 99 -12.86 -1.26 -3.92
C SER A 99 -12.69 0.17 -3.39
N VAL A 100 -11.48 0.53 -2.95
CA VAL A 100 -11.17 1.90 -2.52
C VAL A 100 -10.99 2.81 -3.74
N LEU A 101 -10.26 2.34 -4.76
CA LEU A 101 -10.08 3.08 -6.01
C LEU A 101 -11.41 3.30 -6.74
N ALA A 102 -12.36 2.38 -6.62
CA ALA A 102 -13.71 2.52 -7.20
C ALA A 102 -14.52 3.70 -6.65
N ASN A 103 -14.12 4.30 -5.52
CA ASN A 103 -14.73 5.55 -5.04
C ASN A 103 -14.37 6.74 -5.94
N TYR A 104 -13.24 6.70 -6.61
CA TYR A 104 -12.81 7.71 -7.59
C TYR A 104 -13.15 7.32 -9.02
N ILE A 105 -13.00 6.04 -9.34
CA ILE A 105 -13.21 5.48 -10.67
C ILE A 105 -14.27 4.37 -10.54
N PRO A 106 -15.58 4.69 -10.62
CA PRO A 106 -16.65 3.73 -10.38
C PRO A 106 -16.60 2.48 -11.28
N GLU A 107 -16.04 2.62 -12.47
CA GLU A 107 -15.85 1.53 -13.43
C GLU A 107 -14.92 0.41 -12.88
N MET A 108 -14.04 0.75 -11.94
CA MET A 108 -13.18 -0.22 -11.28
C MET A 108 -13.96 -1.29 -10.51
N SER A 109 -15.21 -0.99 -10.11
CA SER A 109 -16.06 -1.94 -9.40
C SER A 109 -16.36 -3.22 -10.20
N ILE A 110 -16.12 -3.21 -11.51
CA ILE A 110 -16.25 -4.41 -12.34
C ILE A 110 -15.27 -5.51 -11.90
N LEU A 111 -14.08 -5.14 -11.44
CA LEU A 111 -13.07 -6.11 -11.01
C LEU A 111 -13.46 -6.87 -9.73
N ASP A 112 -14.35 -6.29 -8.93
CA ASP A 112 -14.84 -6.88 -7.68
C ASP A 112 -16.17 -7.65 -7.86
N GLN A 113 -16.63 -7.83 -9.09
CA GLN A 113 -17.87 -8.57 -9.34
C GLN A 113 -17.71 -10.05 -8.97
N ALA A 114 -18.66 -10.54 -8.18
CA ALA A 114 -18.68 -11.94 -7.79
C ALA A 114 -18.80 -12.86 -9.02
N PHE A 115 -17.99 -13.91 -9.03
CA PHE A 115 -18.01 -14.94 -10.08
C PHE A 115 -17.66 -14.43 -11.50
N LEU A 116 -17.05 -13.26 -11.61
CA LEU A 116 -16.61 -12.73 -12.92
C LEU A 116 -15.39 -13.49 -13.46
N TRP A 117 -14.49 -13.89 -12.57
CA TRP A 117 -13.23 -14.50 -12.93
C TRP A 117 -13.21 -16.00 -12.61
N ASP A 118 -12.88 -16.82 -13.60
CA ASP A 118 -12.71 -18.26 -13.42
C ASP A 118 -11.33 -18.63 -12.84
N SER A 119 -10.35 -17.75 -13.01
CA SER A 119 -8.98 -17.94 -12.52
C SER A 119 -8.25 -16.61 -12.33
N ALA A 120 -7.19 -16.63 -11.54
CA ALA A 120 -6.27 -15.50 -11.39
C ALA A 120 -5.61 -15.13 -12.72
N ASP A 121 -5.23 -16.11 -13.54
CA ASP A 121 -4.61 -15.88 -14.85
C ASP A 121 -5.55 -15.12 -15.79
N GLN A 122 -6.86 -15.44 -15.77
CA GLN A 122 -7.85 -14.72 -16.56
C GLN A 122 -7.97 -13.25 -16.10
N ALA A 123 -8.04 -13.01 -14.79
CA ALA A 123 -8.10 -11.66 -14.24
C ALA A 123 -6.83 -10.86 -14.59
N ASN A 124 -5.65 -11.46 -14.40
CA ASN A 124 -4.37 -10.85 -14.73
C ASN A 124 -4.25 -10.54 -16.22
N TYR A 125 -4.71 -11.45 -17.09
CA TYR A 125 -4.73 -11.19 -18.53
C TYR A 125 -5.61 -9.99 -18.85
N ALA A 126 -6.81 -9.92 -18.30
CA ALA A 126 -7.74 -8.84 -18.57
C ALA A 126 -7.20 -7.46 -18.18
N VAL A 127 -6.63 -7.33 -16.96
CA VAL A 127 -6.10 -6.04 -16.47
C VAL A 127 -4.79 -5.63 -17.11
N THR A 128 -4.09 -6.55 -17.77
CA THR A 128 -2.85 -6.26 -18.51
C THR A 128 -3.08 -6.05 -20.01
N HIS A 129 -4.33 -6.12 -20.48
CA HIS A 129 -4.73 -5.95 -21.88
C HIS A 129 -5.86 -4.91 -22.00
N GLU A 130 -6.88 -5.18 -22.81
CA GLU A 130 -7.90 -4.20 -23.18
C GLU A 130 -8.65 -3.59 -21.98
N LEU A 131 -8.91 -4.40 -20.94
CA LEU A 131 -9.56 -3.88 -19.73
C LEU A 131 -8.64 -2.91 -18.98
N GLY A 132 -7.34 -3.22 -18.92
CA GLY A 132 -6.35 -2.34 -18.32
C GLY A 132 -6.26 -0.99 -19.06
N ASP A 133 -6.30 -1.00 -20.38
CA ASP A 133 -6.30 0.22 -21.20
C ASP A 133 -7.55 1.08 -20.96
N LEU A 134 -8.71 0.42 -20.83
CA LEU A 134 -9.96 1.10 -20.49
C LEU A 134 -9.91 1.73 -19.09
N ILE A 135 -9.42 0.96 -18.10
CA ILE A 135 -9.24 1.45 -16.74
C ILE A 135 -8.28 2.63 -16.72
N GLN A 136 -7.14 2.53 -17.41
CA GLN A 136 -6.17 3.61 -17.47
C GLN A 136 -6.77 4.88 -18.10
N THR A 137 -7.59 4.72 -19.14
CA THR A 137 -8.30 5.85 -19.75
C THR A 137 -9.21 6.56 -18.74
N LYS A 138 -9.96 5.78 -17.96
CA LYS A 138 -10.84 6.30 -16.91
C LYS A 138 -10.05 6.92 -15.75
N ALA A 139 -8.97 6.28 -15.31
CA ALA A 139 -8.10 6.80 -14.28
C ALA A 139 -7.52 8.18 -14.64
N ASN A 140 -7.10 8.35 -15.87
CA ASN A 140 -6.57 9.62 -16.38
C ASN A 140 -7.61 10.77 -16.32
N GLU A 141 -8.91 10.47 -16.49
CA GLU A 141 -9.98 11.46 -16.35
C GLU A 141 -10.05 12.02 -14.90
N HIS A 142 -9.56 11.26 -13.92
CA HIS A 142 -9.50 11.61 -12.50
C HIS A 142 -8.10 12.05 -12.04
N GLY A 143 -7.14 12.22 -12.95
CA GLY A 143 -5.77 12.60 -12.62
C GLY A 143 -4.95 11.48 -11.97
N ILE A 144 -5.41 10.23 -12.08
CA ILE A 144 -4.77 9.04 -11.51
C ILE A 144 -4.10 8.26 -12.64
N HIS A 145 -2.88 7.78 -12.39
CA HIS A 145 -2.20 6.84 -13.27
C HIS A 145 -2.03 5.49 -12.56
N VAL A 146 -2.64 4.44 -13.11
CA VAL A 146 -2.50 3.08 -12.58
C VAL A 146 -1.21 2.47 -13.11
N ILE A 147 -0.22 2.30 -12.25
CA ILE A 147 1.11 1.81 -12.65
C ILE A 147 1.21 0.27 -12.63
N GLY A 148 0.26 -0.42 -12.02
CA GLY A 148 0.23 -1.88 -11.98
C GLY A 148 -0.78 -2.43 -11.02
N TYR A 149 -0.86 -3.76 -11.01
CA TYR A 149 -1.79 -4.52 -10.18
C TYR A 149 -1.03 -5.54 -9.35
N MET A 150 -1.48 -5.75 -8.12
CA MET A 150 -1.01 -6.82 -7.25
C MET A 150 -2.17 -7.75 -6.94
N GLU A 151 -1.98 -9.03 -7.17
CA GLU A 151 -3.01 -10.04 -6.95
C GLU A 151 -3.19 -10.32 -5.45
N SER A 152 -4.45 -10.32 -5.01
CA SER A 152 -4.86 -10.69 -3.65
C SER A 152 -5.41 -12.13 -3.54
N GLY A 153 -5.55 -12.83 -4.66
CA GLY A 153 -6.25 -14.10 -4.73
C GLY A 153 -7.78 -13.95 -4.74
N PHE A 154 -8.47 -15.04 -4.43
CA PHE A 154 -9.93 -15.07 -4.37
C PHE A 154 -10.43 -14.82 -2.96
N ARG A 155 -11.62 -14.25 -2.87
CA ARG A 155 -12.33 -14.07 -1.59
C ARG A 155 -13.21 -15.25 -1.31
N ASP A 156 -12.98 -15.87 -0.16
CA ASP A 156 -13.80 -16.97 0.34
C ASP A 156 -14.74 -16.48 1.43
N VAL A 157 -15.89 -17.14 1.51
CA VAL A 157 -16.88 -16.91 2.57
C VAL A 157 -16.63 -17.88 3.71
N PHE A 158 -16.28 -17.36 4.87
CA PHE A 158 -16.16 -18.14 6.10
C PHE A 158 -17.47 -18.01 6.90
N SER A 159 -18.09 -19.13 7.22
CA SER A 159 -19.34 -19.17 7.96
C SER A 159 -19.32 -20.22 9.05
N THR A 160 -20.02 -19.95 10.16
CA THR A 160 -20.25 -20.93 11.24
C THR A 160 -21.40 -21.90 10.92
N LYS A 161 -22.11 -21.67 9.82
CA LYS A 161 -23.19 -22.55 9.32
C LYS A 161 -22.85 -22.97 7.89
N PRO A 162 -23.23 -24.18 7.47
CA PRO A 162 -23.09 -24.57 6.08
C PRO A 162 -23.84 -23.60 5.17
N ILE A 163 -23.21 -23.19 4.08
CA ILE A 163 -23.77 -22.40 2.99
C ILE A 163 -23.47 -23.18 1.72
N GLU A 164 -24.47 -23.84 1.18
CA GLU A 164 -24.36 -24.71 0.01
C GLU A 164 -25.05 -24.12 -1.23
N SER A 165 -25.91 -23.11 -1.01
CA SER A 165 -26.66 -22.45 -2.07
C SER A 165 -26.88 -20.98 -1.78
N MET A 166 -27.27 -20.20 -2.80
CA MET A 166 -27.64 -18.80 -2.64
C MET A 166 -28.81 -18.57 -1.67
N ALA A 167 -29.69 -19.56 -1.52
CA ALA A 167 -30.79 -19.46 -0.58
C ALA A 167 -30.34 -19.41 0.89
N ASP A 168 -29.21 -20.04 1.19
CA ASP A 168 -28.65 -20.12 2.55
C ASP A 168 -28.10 -18.77 3.03
N PHE A 169 -27.85 -17.84 2.12
CA PHE A 169 -27.44 -16.46 2.47
C PHE A 169 -28.58 -15.61 3.01
N LYS A 170 -29.82 -16.06 2.84
CA LYS A 170 -30.99 -15.27 3.27
C LYS A 170 -30.96 -15.04 4.79
N GLY A 171 -30.86 -13.76 5.18
CA GLY A 171 -30.82 -13.35 6.58
C GLY A 171 -29.48 -13.54 7.29
N VAL A 172 -28.44 -13.97 6.57
CA VAL A 172 -27.07 -14.04 7.10
C VAL A 172 -26.44 -12.65 7.12
N LYS A 173 -25.88 -12.26 8.26
CA LYS A 173 -25.09 -11.03 8.37
C LYS A 173 -23.67 -11.35 7.95
N ILE A 174 -23.23 -10.74 6.85
CA ILE A 174 -21.87 -10.90 6.31
C ILE A 174 -21.09 -9.63 6.59
N ARG A 175 -19.86 -9.77 7.12
CA ARG A 175 -18.89 -8.67 7.19
C ARG A 175 -18.20 -8.58 5.83
N VAL A 176 -18.26 -7.42 5.21
CA VAL A 176 -17.50 -7.09 4.00
C VAL A 176 -16.37 -6.11 4.32
N MET A 177 -15.43 -5.93 3.43
CA MET A 177 -14.43 -4.85 3.52
C MET A 177 -15.14 -3.51 3.30
N GLN A 178 -14.69 -2.51 4.02
CA GLN A 178 -15.13 -1.12 3.87
C GLN A 178 -14.19 -0.41 2.92
#